data_cb6ec26e55eedc7826fcd36db0d318a9
#
_entry.id   cb6ec26e55eedc7826fcd36db0d318a9
#
_cell.length_a   1.000
_cell.length_b   1.000
_cell.length_c   1.000
_cell.angle_alpha   90.00
_cell.angle_beta   90.00
_cell.angle_gamma   90.00
#
_symmetry.space_group_name_H-M   'P 1'
#
loop_
_entity.id
_entity.type
_entity.pdbx_description
1 polymer ?
#
loop_
_entity_poly.entity_id
_entity_poly.type
_entity_poly.pdbx_seq_one_letter_code
_entity_poly.pdbx_strand_id
1 'polypeptide(L)'
;MSGGLHGAVSADDVPDINADADRIGSAASSIRTSGQMVTRVADQIAWNWSSTIPSALVSPGAVEGLYTAMTPPSAAAIALADDTDGAAATLADFADSVQTLQRRRDCILEDIAAFRSDVLSTLDSAGDDAPSAWNDDHQLAARNSALSARVDALRRDWRSARQDCSDALGKLRNSDSKDGLFAGRAPLAPAQYGYDFTRAGMAFDRRISSRQIDLLERLSSMSRPELERWRTDHPAQYHGFIDLPPDPKAVDAWWRSLGDHPHALSAAQTALAVGLPVLVGNLQGVFYSARDLANRTSVQEYRRSGRDSDLDKTVEKIRQQIKLATETHAMLQITTLDPRGVPRAAFTLGDLDTADDVTYLVPGIRTWTAGADAIPQWVNSAFSLRDLQDMKDLHHTHAVVAWIGYDAPSVATEPQRAQADKGGAYLAGELDGLRATRGSPPTLNLVGHSYGTTVSSVALQHASVDRFVTLASAGLAVDDRSELNVPEGQMYSAEARGDVIADIGRSWWSGSEHRTKPTAVFGTDLFDVGPDGDLAASHSHDSNPGTLQDDGSWDSAGDGYLAPGSHSLDSVALITTGRGDEVERTEYDG
;
A
#
# COMPACT_ATOMS: atom_id res chain seq x y z
N MET A 1 -8.55 -15.10 -46.77
CA MET A 1 -9.44 -16.25 -46.62
C MET A 1 -8.82 -17.18 -45.57
N SER A 2 -9.23 -17.05 -44.31
CA SER A 2 -8.78 -17.96 -43.25
C SER A 2 -9.80 -19.07 -43.06
N GLY A 3 -9.86 -19.98 -44.02
CA GLY A 3 -10.53 -21.26 -43.87
C GLY A 3 -9.72 -22.07 -42.85
N GLY A 4 -10.21 -22.24 -41.62
CA GLY A 4 -9.56 -23.08 -40.62
C GLY A 4 -9.39 -24.51 -41.15
N LEU A 5 -8.18 -25.04 -41.13
CA LEU A 5 -7.88 -26.42 -41.46
C LEU A 5 -8.60 -27.31 -40.41
N HIS A 6 -9.68 -27.96 -40.83
CA HIS A 6 -10.55 -28.67 -39.89
C HIS A 6 -9.79 -29.88 -39.28
N GLY A 7 -9.67 -29.91 -37.94
CA GLY A 7 -9.01 -30.99 -37.20
C GLY A 7 -7.47 -30.88 -37.09
N ALA A 8 -6.85 -29.88 -37.71
CA ALA A 8 -5.42 -29.66 -37.59
C ALA A 8 -5.10 -28.81 -36.34
N VAL A 9 -4.09 -29.22 -35.58
CA VAL A 9 -3.61 -28.47 -34.43
C VAL A 9 -3.21 -27.05 -34.83
N SER A 10 -3.54 -26.08 -34.00
CA SER A 10 -3.33 -24.65 -34.22
C SER A 10 -2.53 -23.99 -33.09
N ALA A 11 -2.08 -22.78 -33.32
CA ALA A 11 -1.41 -21.98 -32.26
C ALA A 11 -2.34 -21.73 -31.07
N ASP A 12 -3.66 -21.60 -31.31
CA ASP A 12 -4.66 -21.38 -30.26
C ASP A 12 -4.84 -22.58 -29.31
N ASP A 13 -4.38 -23.77 -29.73
CA ASP A 13 -4.39 -24.99 -28.89
C ASP A 13 -3.24 -24.97 -27.87
N VAL A 14 -2.19 -24.20 -28.10
CA VAL A 14 -1.01 -24.13 -27.25
C VAL A 14 -1.27 -23.25 -26.05
N PRO A 15 -1.07 -23.76 -24.82
CA PRO A 15 -1.33 -22.96 -23.62
C PRO A 15 -0.44 -21.71 -23.58
N ASP A 16 -1.01 -20.62 -23.15
CA ASP A 16 -0.23 -19.43 -22.85
C ASP A 16 0.51 -19.58 -21.51
N ILE A 17 1.78 -19.18 -21.47
CA ILE A 17 2.66 -19.23 -20.29
C ILE A 17 3.10 -17.81 -19.99
N ASN A 18 2.20 -17.03 -19.36
CA ASN A 18 2.34 -15.59 -19.11
C ASN A 18 3.18 -15.28 -17.87
N ALA A 19 3.95 -16.23 -17.34
CA ALA A 19 4.81 -16.00 -16.19
C ALA A 19 6.15 -15.37 -16.62
N ASP A 20 6.58 -14.33 -15.94
CA ASP A 20 7.87 -13.66 -16.16
C ASP A 20 8.95 -14.34 -15.30
N ALA A 21 9.73 -15.23 -15.90
CA ALA A 21 10.75 -16.00 -15.21
C ALA A 21 11.85 -15.12 -14.58
N ASP A 22 12.23 -14.02 -15.25
CA ASP A 22 13.29 -13.13 -14.77
C ASP A 22 12.81 -12.34 -13.54
N ARG A 23 11.56 -11.88 -13.55
CA ARG A 23 10.95 -11.22 -12.39
C ARG A 23 10.78 -12.17 -11.20
N ILE A 24 10.38 -13.41 -11.43
CA ILE A 24 10.29 -14.43 -10.39
C ILE A 24 11.66 -14.72 -9.79
N GLY A 25 12.71 -14.88 -10.61
CA GLY A 25 14.08 -15.09 -10.16
C GLY A 25 14.63 -13.90 -9.38
N SER A 26 14.33 -12.69 -9.80
CA SER A 26 14.69 -11.46 -9.08
C SER A 26 13.99 -11.37 -7.71
N ALA A 27 12.71 -11.71 -7.65
CA ALA A 27 11.96 -11.78 -6.40
C ALA A 27 12.54 -12.84 -5.44
N ALA A 28 12.88 -14.03 -5.94
CA ALA A 28 13.55 -15.08 -5.18
C ALA A 28 14.86 -14.59 -4.55
N SER A 29 15.67 -13.87 -5.32
CA SER A 29 16.93 -13.28 -4.83
C SER A 29 16.70 -12.22 -3.76
N SER A 30 15.67 -11.41 -3.90
CA SER A 30 15.28 -10.39 -2.92
C SER A 30 14.82 -11.00 -1.61
N ILE A 31 14.01 -12.07 -1.66
CA ILE A 31 13.54 -12.82 -0.48
C ILE A 31 14.72 -13.39 0.28
N ARG A 32 15.65 -14.05 -0.41
CA ARG A 32 16.88 -14.59 0.21
C ARG A 32 17.70 -13.52 0.91
N THR A 33 17.92 -12.38 0.25
CA THR A 33 18.65 -11.24 0.82
C THR A 33 17.97 -10.71 2.08
N SER A 34 16.65 -10.64 2.08
CA SER A 34 15.86 -10.20 3.24
C SER A 34 16.01 -11.15 4.44
N GLY A 35 15.94 -12.47 4.21
CA GLY A 35 16.16 -13.46 5.26
C GLY A 35 17.57 -13.34 5.89
N GLN A 36 18.60 -13.20 5.08
CA GLN A 36 19.98 -12.99 5.55
C GLN A 36 20.15 -11.67 6.33
N MET A 37 19.37 -10.65 6.00
CA MET A 37 19.39 -9.40 6.75
C MET A 37 18.76 -9.57 8.13
N VAL A 38 17.65 -10.30 8.24
CA VAL A 38 16.99 -10.59 9.52
C VAL A 38 17.96 -11.29 10.47
N THR A 39 18.66 -12.32 10.01
CA THR A 39 19.69 -13.02 10.84
C THR A 39 20.78 -12.05 11.30
N ARG A 40 21.32 -11.24 10.40
CA ARG A 40 22.37 -10.25 10.77
C ARG A 40 21.89 -9.25 11.83
N VAL A 41 20.66 -8.76 11.68
CA VAL A 41 20.08 -7.81 12.66
C VAL A 41 19.88 -8.49 14.00
N ALA A 42 19.35 -9.72 14.02
CA ALA A 42 19.17 -10.49 15.24
C ALA A 42 20.50 -10.77 15.97
N ASP A 43 21.54 -11.14 15.24
CA ASP A 43 22.89 -11.35 15.78
C ASP A 43 23.47 -10.04 16.36
N GLN A 44 23.28 -8.91 15.67
CA GLN A 44 23.73 -7.61 16.16
C GLN A 44 23.00 -7.18 17.42
N ILE A 45 21.68 -7.44 17.50
CA ILE A 45 20.89 -7.17 18.70
C ILE A 45 21.35 -8.07 19.86
N ALA A 46 21.54 -9.37 19.62
CA ALA A 46 21.99 -10.32 20.62
C ALA A 46 23.41 -9.96 21.12
N TRP A 47 24.30 -9.54 20.24
CA TRP A 47 25.64 -9.07 20.60
C TRP A 47 25.59 -7.78 21.43
N ASN A 48 24.83 -6.77 21.01
CA ASN A 48 24.66 -5.52 21.76
C ASN A 48 24.06 -5.80 23.15
N TRP A 49 23.05 -6.67 23.21
CA TRP A 49 22.42 -7.09 24.46
C TRP A 49 23.44 -7.74 25.40
N SER A 50 24.18 -8.73 24.94
CA SER A 50 25.16 -9.45 25.75
C SER A 50 26.35 -8.58 26.18
N SER A 51 26.72 -7.57 25.40
CA SER A 51 27.80 -6.64 25.73
C SER A 51 27.42 -5.53 26.70
N THR A 52 26.12 -5.14 26.74
CA THR A 52 25.63 -4.01 27.53
C THR A 52 25.15 -4.44 28.91
N ILE A 53 24.49 -5.59 29.02
CA ILE A 53 23.88 -6.09 30.26
C ILE A 53 24.88 -6.30 31.40
N PRO A 54 26.06 -6.92 31.19
CA PRO A 54 27.02 -7.14 32.28
C PRO A 54 27.52 -5.86 32.93
N SER A 55 27.52 -4.76 32.18
CA SER A 55 28.00 -3.46 32.69
C SER A 55 26.91 -2.64 33.41
N ALA A 56 25.63 -3.02 33.22
CA ALA A 56 24.49 -2.24 33.72
C ALA A 56 23.82 -2.82 34.98
N LEU A 57 24.14 -4.06 35.41
CA LEU A 57 23.43 -4.76 36.47
C LEU A 57 24.36 -5.30 37.59
N VAL A 58 24.01 -4.97 38.82
CA VAL A 58 24.77 -5.30 40.06
C VAL A 58 24.20 -6.52 40.78
N SER A 59 23.15 -7.19 40.28
CA SER A 59 22.46 -8.28 40.96
C SER A 59 22.66 -9.63 40.25
N PRO A 60 23.40 -10.61 40.86
CA PRO A 60 23.74 -11.87 40.19
C PRO A 60 22.53 -12.78 39.81
N GLY A 61 21.43 -12.72 40.52
CA GLY A 61 20.27 -13.59 40.27
C GLY A 61 19.35 -13.17 39.12
N ALA A 62 19.44 -11.89 38.67
CA ALA A 62 18.66 -11.37 37.55
C ALA A 62 19.40 -11.53 36.20
N VAL A 63 20.70 -11.73 36.25
CA VAL A 63 21.59 -11.71 35.08
C VAL A 63 21.38 -12.93 34.19
N GLU A 64 21.15 -14.11 34.73
CA GLU A 64 20.99 -15.36 33.99
C GLU A 64 19.72 -15.35 33.12
N GLY A 65 18.59 -14.85 33.66
CA GLY A 65 17.33 -14.69 32.91
C GLY A 65 17.44 -13.68 31.76
N LEU A 66 18.29 -12.67 31.93
CA LEU A 66 18.49 -11.66 30.90
C LEU A 66 19.42 -12.15 29.77
N TYR A 67 20.41 -12.96 30.07
CA TYR A 67 21.26 -13.59 29.03
C TYR A 67 20.45 -14.56 28.17
N THR A 68 19.49 -15.29 28.74
CA THR A 68 18.65 -16.23 28.01
C THR A 68 17.48 -15.52 27.27
N ALA A 69 17.16 -14.28 27.60
CA ALA A 69 16.03 -13.55 27.02
C ALA A 69 16.15 -13.36 25.50
N MET A 70 17.36 -13.34 24.96
CA MET A 70 17.60 -13.21 23.52
C MET A 70 17.63 -14.54 22.76
N THR A 71 17.61 -15.67 23.45
CA THR A 71 17.61 -17.00 22.79
C THR A 71 16.37 -17.22 21.93
N PRO A 72 15.14 -16.96 22.39
CA PRO A 72 13.96 -17.11 21.56
C PRO A 72 13.90 -16.18 20.33
N PRO A 73 14.20 -14.86 20.45
CA PRO A 73 14.27 -13.98 19.27
C PRO A 73 15.31 -14.41 18.23
N SER A 74 16.50 -14.87 18.68
CA SER A 74 17.55 -15.35 17.78
C SER A 74 17.13 -16.64 17.07
N ALA A 75 16.51 -17.57 17.78
CA ALA A 75 15.98 -18.80 17.19
C ALA A 75 14.88 -18.53 16.16
N ALA A 76 13.99 -17.56 16.45
CA ALA A 76 12.97 -17.12 15.49
C ALA A 76 13.56 -16.49 14.24
N ALA A 77 14.59 -15.66 14.39
CA ALA A 77 15.28 -15.04 13.25
C ALA A 77 15.95 -16.10 12.35
N ILE A 78 16.55 -17.13 12.94
CA ILE A 78 17.13 -18.25 12.19
C ILE A 78 16.03 -19.04 11.45
N ALA A 79 14.94 -19.39 12.13
CA ALA A 79 13.82 -20.11 11.51
C ALA A 79 13.22 -19.31 10.34
N LEU A 80 13.03 -18.01 10.51
CA LEU A 80 12.54 -17.13 9.44
C LEU A 80 13.53 -17.05 8.27
N ALA A 81 14.83 -17.03 8.54
CA ALA A 81 15.84 -17.05 7.49
C ALA A 81 15.81 -18.37 6.69
N ASP A 82 15.67 -19.50 7.38
CA ASP A 82 15.55 -20.82 6.76
C ASP A 82 14.29 -20.91 5.89
N ASP A 83 13.15 -20.40 6.36
CA ASP A 83 11.89 -20.37 5.59
C ASP A 83 12.00 -19.44 4.36
N THR A 84 12.64 -18.28 4.51
CA THR A 84 12.87 -17.38 3.37
C THR A 84 13.85 -17.95 2.36
N ASP A 85 14.88 -18.68 2.79
CA ASP A 85 15.79 -19.41 1.90
C ASP A 85 15.05 -20.55 1.16
N GLY A 86 14.19 -21.28 1.84
CA GLY A 86 13.32 -22.30 1.24
C GLY A 86 12.35 -21.73 0.20
N ALA A 87 11.70 -20.62 0.52
CA ALA A 87 10.82 -19.92 -0.41
C ALA A 87 11.58 -19.39 -1.63
N ALA A 88 12.75 -18.80 -1.42
CA ALA A 88 13.60 -18.32 -2.50
C ALA A 88 14.09 -19.44 -3.42
N ALA A 89 14.45 -20.59 -2.88
CA ALA A 89 14.82 -21.78 -3.67
C ALA A 89 13.64 -22.26 -4.51
N THR A 90 12.46 -22.42 -3.90
CA THR A 90 11.23 -22.84 -4.59
C THR A 90 10.87 -21.92 -5.76
N LEU A 91 10.94 -20.61 -5.55
CA LEU A 91 10.65 -19.62 -6.59
C LEU A 91 11.70 -19.62 -7.71
N ALA A 92 12.98 -19.84 -7.39
CA ALA A 92 14.04 -19.95 -8.37
C ALA A 92 13.83 -21.19 -9.26
N ASP A 93 13.53 -22.35 -8.66
CA ASP A 93 13.23 -23.59 -9.39
C ASP A 93 11.98 -23.45 -10.29
N PHE A 94 10.98 -22.70 -9.80
CA PHE A 94 9.81 -22.37 -10.60
C PHE A 94 10.14 -21.47 -11.78
N ALA A 95 10.97 -20.43 -11.60
CA ALA A 95 11.45 -19.56 -12.67
C ALA A 95 12.18 -20.35 -13.76
N ASP A 96 13.05 -21.27 -13.39
CA ASP A 96 13.75 -22.16 -14.34
C ASP A 96 12.78 -23.07 -15.10
N SER A 97 11.76 -23.57 -14.41
CA SER A 97 10.69 -24.37 -15.01
C SER A 97 9.88 -23.56 -16.03
N VAL A 98 9.50 -22.32 -15.67
CA VAL A 98 8.79 -21.39 -16.56
C VAL A 98 9.61 -21.15 -17.83
N GLN A 99 10.89 -20.80 -17.69
CA GLN A 99 11.77 -20.54 -18.84
C GLN A 99 11.93 -21.76 -19.75
N THR A 100 11.98 -22.95 -19.17
CA THR A 100 12.05 -24.20 -19.93
C THR A 100 10.75 -24.47 -20.68
N LEU A 101 9.61 -24.25 -20.05
CA LEU A 101 8.29 -24.44 -20.68
C LEU A 101 8.02 -23.41 -21.77
N GLN A 102 8.44 -22.16 -21.59
CA GLN A 102 8.36 -21.12 -22.62
C GLN A 102 9.17 -21.50 -23.87
N ARG A 103 10.41 -21.93 -23.70
CA ARG A 103 11.22 -22.42 -24.84
C ARG A 103 10.56 -23.62 -25.57
N ARG A 104 10.00 -24.58 -24.80
CA ARG A 104 9.25 -25.70 -25.42
C ARG A 104 8.00 -25.23 -26.15
N ARG A 105 7.28 -24.25 -25.59
CA ARG A 105 6.12 -23.62 -26.24
C ARG A 105 6.49 -23.03 -27.60
N ASP A 106 7.56 -22.26 -27.64
CA ASP A 106 8.03 -21.59 -28.86
C ASP A 106 8.41 -22.60 -29.93
N CYS A 107 9.14 -23.65 -29.58
CA CYS A 107 9.42 -24.78 -30.51
C CYS A 107 8.15 -25.49 -31.02
N ILE A 108 7.13 -25.67 -30.17
CA ILE A 108 5.86 -26.25 -30.57
C ILE A 108 5.12 -25.33 -31.56
N LEU A 109 5.12 -24.02 -31.31
CA LEU A 109 4.50 -23.05 -32.21
C LEU A 109 5.17 -23.01 -33.58
N GLU A 110 6.51 -23.08 -33.64
CA GLU A 110 7.27 -23.18 -34.88
C GLU A 110 6.93 -24.46 -35.65
N ASP A 111 6.87 -25.60 -34.98
CA ASP A 111 6.53 -26.89 -35.59
C ASP A 111 5.07 -26.94 -36.07
N ILE A 112 4.13 -26.31 -35.35
CA ILE A 112 2.74 -26.16 -35.80
C ILE A 112 2.67 -25.28 -37.04
N ALA A 113 3.40 -24.16 -37.08
CA ALA A 113 3.43 -23.29 -38.24
C ALA A 113 3.97 -24.01 -39.49
N ALA A 114 5.06 -24.77 -39.35
CA ALA A 114 5.63 -25.61 -40.42
C ALA A 114 4.65 -26.71 -40.89
N PHE A 115 4.04 -27.44 -39.94
CA PHE A 115 3.04 -28.43 -40.23
C PHE A 115 1.85 -27.87 -41.03
N ARG A 116 1.30 -26.72 -40.60
CA ARG A 116 0.17 -26.08 -41.29
C ARG A 116 0.55 -25.59 -42.68
N SER A 117 1.78 -25.13 -42.89
CA SER A 117 2.30 -24.80 -44.22
C SER A 117 2.36 -26.01 -45.15
N ASP A 118 2.83 -27.16 -44.63
CA ASP A 118 2.89 -28.42 -45.42
C ASP A 118 1.49 -28.93 -45.78
N VAL A 119 0.54 -28.86 -44.85
CA VAL A 119 -0.87 -29.19 -45.08
C VAL A 119 -1.47 -28.33 -46.20
N LEU A 120 -1.27 -27.00 -46.13
CA LEU A 120 -1.76 -26.08 -47.18
C LEU A 120 -1.14 -26.38 -48.54
N SER A 121 0.16 -26.65 -48.61
CA SER A 121 0.85 -27.03 -49.84
C SER A 121 0.33 -28.35 -50.44
N THR A 122 -0.05 -29.29 -49.60
CA THR A 122 -0.63 -30.57 -50.02
C THR A 122 -2.02 -30.39 -50.61
N LEU A 123 -2.86 -29.57 -49.96
CA LEU A 123 -4.21 -29.24 -50.43
C LEU A 123 -4.18 -28.47 -51.76
N ASP A 124 -3.31 -27.47 -51.88
CA ASP A 124 -3.12 -26.73 -53.13
C ASP A 124 -2.68 -27.64 -54.29
N SER A 125 -1.83 -28.63 -54.03
CA SER A 125 -1.32 -29.57 -55.02
C SER A 125 -2.37 -30.60 -55.46
N ALA A 126 -3.29 -30.94 -54.55
CA ALA A 126 -4.35 -31.93 -54.82
C ALA A 126 -5.56 -31.31 -55.55
N GLY A 127 -5.66 -29.97 -55.60
CA GLY A 127 -6.83 -29.29 -56.20
C GLY A 127 -8.13 -29.58 -55.47
N ASP A 128 -8.07 -29.92 -54.20
CA ASP A 128 -9.18 -30.36 -53.38
C ASP A 128 -9.69 -29.24 -52.50
N ASP A 129 -10.96 -28.89 -52.62
CA ASP A 129 -11.62 -27.87 -51.83
C ASP A 129 -12.05 -28.34 -50.41
N ALA A 130 -11.77 -29.60 -50.05
CA ALA A 130 -12.16 -30.16 -48.77
C ALA A 130 -11.12 -29.84 -47.65
N PRO A 131 -11.44 -29.02 -46.65
CA PRO A 131 -10.47 -28.57 -45.60
C PRO A 131 -9.92 -29.72 -44.73
N SER A 132 -10.43 -30.93 -44.83
CA SER A 132 -10.03 -32.11 -44.06
C SER A 132 -9.30 -33.18 -44.87
N ALA A 133 -9.14 -33.02 -46.21
CA ALA A 133 -8.55 -34.03 -47.10
C ALA A 133 -7.09 -34.41 -46.74
N TRP A 134 -6.35 -33.50 -46.08
CA TRP A 134 -5.01 -33.78 -45.57
C TRP A 134 -4.95 -34.92 -44.55
N ASN A 135 -6.07 -35.23 -43.87
CA ASN A 135 -6.15 -36.25 -42.82
C ASN A 135 -6.09 -37.69 -43.39
N ASP A 136 -6.29 -37.84 -44.70
CA ASP A 136 -6.12 -39.09 -45.42
C ASP A 136 -4.64 -39.41 -45.70
N ASP A 137 -3.76 -38.40 -45.59
CA ASP A 137 -2.32 -38.59 -45.59
C ASP A 137 -1.84 -39.09 -44.24
N HIS A 138 -1.42 -40.36 -44.19
CA HIS A 138 -0.96 -40.99 -42.95
C HIS A 138 0.22 -40.29 -42.29
N GLN A 139 1.09 -39.60 -43.04
CA GLN A 139 2.24 -38.88 -42.48
C GLN A 139 1.79 -37.56 -41.84
N LEU A 140 0.90 -36.83 -42.51
CA LEU A 140 0.35 -35.59 -41.94
C LEU A 140 -0.54 -35.86 -40.73
N ALA A 141 -1.38 -36.90 -40.78
CA ALA A 141 -2.20 -37.34 -39.65
C ALA A 141 -1.35 -37.74 -38.42
N ALA A 142 -0.25 -38.49 -38.66
CA ALA A 142 0.68 -38.87 -37.59
C ALA A 142 1.40 -37.63 -36.98
N ARG A 143 1.83 -36.67 -37.82
CA ARG A 143 2.44 -35.41 -37.33
C ARG A 143 1.46 -34.58 -36.52
N ASN A 144 0.20 -34.46 -36.97
CA ASN A 144 -0.84 -33.76 -36.20
C ASN A 144 -1.04 -34.40 -34.84
N SER A 145 -1.15 -35.71 -34.76
CA SER A 145 -1.30 -36.46 -33.52
C SER A 145 -0.10 -36.25 -32.58
N ALA A 146 1.12 -36.25 -33.13
CA ALA A 146 2.34 -36.02 -32.36
C ALA A 146 2.41 -34.58 -31.82
N LEU A 147 2.04 -33.59 -32.61
CA LEU A 147 1.98 -32.18 -32.17
C LEU A 147 0.92 -31.97 -31.09
N SER A 148 -0.29 -32.52 -31.27
CA SER A 148 -1.36 -32.49 -30.28
C SER A 148 -0.91 -33.13 -28.95
N ALA A 149 -0.22 -34.24 -28.98
CA ALA A 149 0.31 -34.91 -27.79
C ALA A 149 1.37 -34.04 -27.09
N ARG A 150 2.20 -33.28 -27.83
CA ARG A 150 3.18 -32.34 -27.28
C ARG A 150 2.51 -31.14 -26.64
N VAL A 151 1.44 -30.62 -27.24
CA VAL A 151 0.61 -29.54 -26.66
C VAL A 151 -0.01 -30.00 -25.35
N ASP A 152 -0.58 -31.20 -25.31
CA ASP A 152 -1.16 -31.76 -24.09
C ASP A 152 -0.11 -32.04 -23.01
N ALA A 153 1.08 -32.47 -23.38
CA ALA A 153 2.19 -32.63 -22.46
C ALA A 153 2.62 -31.25 -21.86
N LEU A 154 2.77 -30.23 -22.70
CA LEU A 154 3.09 -28.88 -22.25
C LEU A 154 2.04 -28.33 -21.26
N ARG A 155 0.75 -28.55 -21.54
CA ARG A 155 -0.36 -28.14 -20.69
C ARG A 155 -0.37 -28.87 -19.34
N ARG A 156 -0.01 -30.15 -19.31
CA ARG A 156 0.14 -30.93 -18.05
C ARG A 156 1.34 -30.43 -17.26
N ASP A 157 2.49 -30.28 -17.91
CA ASP A 157 3.74 -29.86 -17.26
C ASP A 157 3.63 -28.44 -16.69
N TRP A 158 2.93 -27.54 -17.38
CA TRP A 158 2.64 -26.20 -16.87
C TRP A 158 1.76 -26.24 -15.62
N ARG A 159 0.70 -27.06 -15.59
CA ARG A 159 -0.12 -27.23 -14.39
C ARG A 159 0.68 -27.85 -13.24
N SER A 160 1.50 -28.86 -13.53
CA SER A 160 2.35 -29.51 -12.51
C SER A 160 3.34 -28.51 -11.90
N ALA A 161 4.07 -27.75 -12.71
CA ALA A 161 5.04 -26.78 -12.22
C ALA A 161 4.41 -25.75 -11.28
N ARG A 162 3.22 -25.24 -11.62
CA ARG A 162 2.46 -24.32 -10.76
C ARG A 162 2.03 -24.98 -9.45
N GLN A 163 1.50 -26.22 -9.54
CA GLN A 163 1.05 -26.95 -8.35
C GLN A 163 2.23 -27.30 -7.44
N ASP A 164 3.34 -27.78 -7.98
CA ASP A 164 4.55 -28.14 -7.24
C ASP A 164 5.13 -26.95 -6.50
N CYS A 165 5.18 -25.77 -7.13
CA CYS A 165 5.60 -24.52 -6.50
C CYS A 165 4.64 -24.12 -5.36
N SER A 166 3.34 -24.18 -5.60
CA SER A 166 2.32 -23.87 -4.59
C SER A 166 2.42 -24.80 -3.38
N ASP A 167 2.55 -26.11 -3.63
CA ASP A 167 2.64 -27.11 -2.57
C ASP A 167 3.94 -26.98 -1.77
N ALA A 168 5.04 -26.64 -2.42
CA ALA A 168 6.33 -26.43 -1.75
C ALA A 168 6.29 -25.19 -0.85
N LEU A 169 5.73 -24.07 -1.32
CA LEU A 169 5.52 -22.86 -0.50
C LEU A 169 4.52 -23.10 0.62
N GLY A 170 3.47 -23.88 0.36
CA GLY A 170 2.49 -24.30 1.38
C GLY A 170 3.08 -25.13 2.52
N LYS A 171 4.12 -25.94 2.25
CA LYS A 171 4.82 -26.72 3.27
C LYS A 171 5.66 -25.86 4.21
N LEU A 172 6.31 -24.80 3.72
CA LEU A 172 7.06 -23.85 4.53
C LEU A 172 6.16 -23.22 5.60
N ARG A 173 4.94 -22.86 5.19
CA ARG A 173 3.94 -22.27 6.08
C ARG A 173 3.41 -23.23 7.15
N ASN A 174 3.42 -24.54 6.93
CA ASN A 174 2.93 -25.55 7.86
C ASN A 174 4.01 -26.08 8.82
N SER A 175 5.29 -25.79 8.60
CA SER A 175 6.37 -26.18 9.51
C SER A 175 6.33 -25.39 10.82
N ASP A 176 5.85 -24.14 10.80
CA ASP A 176 5.73 -23.26 11.96
C ASP A 176 4.61 -23.64 12.95
N SER A 177 3.64 -24.46 12.54
CA SER A 177 2.43 -24.68 13.36
C SER A 177 2.60 -25.68 14.49
N LYS A 178 3.72 -26.41 14.59
CA LYS A 178 3.88 -27.49 15.59
C LYS A 178 4.97 -27.25 16.65
N ASP A 179 6.01 -26.46 16.36
CA ASP A 179 7.10 -26.21 17.31
C ASP A 179 7.62 -24.75 17.30
N GLY A 180 6.94 -23.84 16.58
CA GLY A 180 7.36 -22.45 16.43
C GLY A 180 7.12 -21.60 17.68
N LEU A 181 7.76 -20.45 17.74
CA LEU A 181 7.73 -19.45 18.81
C LEU A 181 6.32 -19.02 19.27
N PHE A 182 5.30 -19.37 18.49
CA PHE A 182 3.88 -19.09 18.75
C PHE A 182 3.08 -20.31 19.21
N ALA A 183 3.69 -21.51 19.30
CA ALA A 183 3.03 -22.69 19.83
C ALA A 183 2.81 -22.52 21.35
N GLY A 184 1.59 -22.14 21.72
CA GLY A 184 1.16 -22.00 23.11
C GLY A 184 0.99 -20.58 23.64
N ARG A 185 1.22 -19.55 22.81
CA ARG A 185 0.66 -18.22 23.06
C ARG A 185 -0.53 -18.01 22.13
N ALA A 186 -1.68 -17.72 22.72
CA ALA A 186 -2.75 -17.05 21.98
C ALA A 186 -2.12 -15.91 21.17
N PRO A 187 -2.56 -15.64 19.93
CA PRO A 187 -2.07 -14.49 19.18
C PRO A 187 -2.03 -13.33 20.14
N LEU A 188 -0.85 -12.69 20.27
CA LEU A 188 -0.72 -11.51 21.11
C LEU A 188 -1.78 -10.57 20.62
N ALA A 189 -2.81 -10.34 21.45
CA ALA A 189 -3.89 -9.45 21.10
C ALA A 189 -3.28 -8.13 20.65
N PRO A 190 -3.90 -7.38 19.74
CA PRO A 190 -3.44 -6.07 19.24
C PRO A 190 -3.02 -5.08 20.33
N ALA A 191 -3.38 -5.34 21.57
CA ALA A 191 -3.03 -4.63 22.80
C ALA A 191 -1.52 -4.38 23.05
N GLN A 192 -0.60 -5.08 22.36
CA GLN A 192 0.84 -4.85 22.54
C GLN A 192 1.43 -3.82 21.58
N TYR A 193 0.65 -3.31 20.62
CA TYR A 193 1.06 -2.25 19.69
C TYR A 193 0.15 -1.02 19.77
N GLY A 194 0.02 -0.45 20.95
CA GLY A 194 -0.34 0.95 21.14
C GLY A 194 -1.78 1.41 20.88
N TYR A 195 -2.68 0.57 20.36
CA TYR A 195 -4.11 0.85 20.27
C TYR A 195 -4.91 -0.37 20.70
N ASP A 196 -5.27 -0.41 21.97
CA ASP A 196 -6.29 -1.34 22.47
C ASP A 196 -7.66 -0.68 22.31
N PHE A 197 -8.37 -1.00 21.24
CA PHE A 197 -9.73 -0.55 20.96
C PHE A 197 -10.80 -1.20 21.85
N THR A 198 -10.41 -1.94 22.87
CA THR A 198 -11.35 -2.48 23.85
C THR A 198 -11.88 -1.37 24.77
N ARG A 199 -13.08 -1.58 25.32
CA ARG A 199 -13.71 -0.65 26.27
C ARG A 199 -12.83 -0.35 27.50
N ALA A 200 -11.95 -1.27 27.88
CA ALA A 200 -10.97 -1.12 28.96
C ALA A 200 -9.78 -0.23 28.50
N GLY A 201 -9.31 -0.38 27.27
CA GLY A 201 -8.31 0.48 26.65
C GLY A 201 -8.76 1.93 26.55
N MET A 202 -9.98 2.19 26.10
CA MET A 202 -10.52 3.55 26.09
C MET A 202 -10.59 4.23 27.45
N ALA A 203 -10.82 3.47 28.54
CA ALA A 203 -10.81 4.03 29.89
C ALA A 203 -9.40 4.33 30.40
N PHE A 204 -8.41 3.51 30.01
CA PHE A 204 -7.00 3.74 30.29
C PHE A 204 -6.48 4.95 29.47
N ASP A 205 -6.83 5.02 28.20
CA ASP A 205 -6.48 6.11 27.29
C ASP A 205 -7.00 7.47 27.76
N ARG A 206 -8.21 7.53 28.33
CA ARG A 206 -8.72 8.79 28.93
C ARG A 206 -7.87 9.31 30.07
N ARG A 207 -7.30 8.45 30.92
CA ARG A 207 -6.42 8.89 32.01
C ARG A 207 -5.06 9.34 31.51
N ILE A 208 -4.51 8.66 30.50
CA ILE A 208 -3.28 9.06 29.82
C ILE A 208 -3.54 10.38 29.10
N SER A 209 -4.61 10.48 28.34
CA SER A 209 -5.03 11.68 27.63
C SER A 209 -5.15 12.89 28.56
N SER A 210 -5.80 12.78 29.72
CA SER A 210 -5.88 13.87 30.69
C SER A 210 -4.51 14.36 31.13
N ARG A 211 -3.58 13.45 31.46
CA ARG A 211 -2.22 13.83 31.86
C ARG A 211 -1.43 14.49 30.74
N GLN A 212 -1.68 14.07 29.51
CA GLN A 212 -1.06 14.67 28.33
C GLN A 212 -1.61 16.08 28.08
N ILE A 213 -2.92 16.30 28.24
CA ILE A 213 -3.53 17.65 28.16
C ILE A 213 -2.97 18.55 29.27
N ASP A 214 -2.89 18.09 30.53
CA ASP A 214 -2.27 18.82 31.61
C ASP A 214 -0.80 19.25 31.31
N LEU A 215 -0.08 18.37 30.58
CA LEU A 215 1.27 18.68 30.13
C LEU A 215 1.26 19.71 28.98
N LEU A 216 0.37 19.58 28.00
CA LEU A 216 0.21 20.57 26.93
C LEU A 216 -0.15 21.95 27.45
N GLU A 217 -1.03 22.04 28.47
CA GLU A 217 -1.36 23.31 29.16
C GLU A 217 -0.12 23.95 29.79
N ARG A 218 0.72 23.16 30.45
CA ARG A 218 1.98 23.69 31.02
C ARG A 218 2.96 24.14 29.93
N LEU A 219 3.09 23.39 28.85
CA LEU A 219 3.96 23.72 27.72
C LEU A 219 3.50 25.03 27.03
N SER A 220 2.18 25.29 26.97
CA SER A 220 1.64 26.48 26.32
C SER A 220 2.01 27.80 27.03
N SER A 221 2.43 27.75 28.28
CA SER A 221 2.90 28.91 29.01
C SER A 221 4.41 29.19 28.86
N MET A 222 5.14 28.31 28.18
CA MET A 222 6.60 28.40 28.00
C MET A 222 6.96 29.25 26.79
N SER A 223 8.06 29.98 26.88
CA SER A 223 8.68 30.64 25.73
C SER A 223 9.32 29.62 24.79
N ARG A 224 9.53 29.97 23.50
CA ARG A 224 10.19 29.11 22.53
C ARG A 224 11.53 28.52 23.04
N PRO A 225 12.49 29.26 23.62
CA PRO A 225 13.72 28.69 24.15
C PRO A 225 13.52 27.69 25.31
N GLU A 226 12.44 27.84 26.08
CA GLU A 226 12.08 26.87 27.13
C GLU A 226 11.49 25.60 26.55
N LEU A 227 10.65 25.71 25.52
CA LEU A 227 10.11 24.57 24.78
C LEU A 227 11.21 23.76 24.09
N GLU A 228 12.19 24.44 23.46
CA GLU A 228 13.33 23.78 22.80
C GLU A 228 14.21 23.04 23.84
N ARG A 229 14.43 23.62 25.02
CA ARG A 229 15.11 22.93 26.13
C ARG A 229 14.30 21.77 26.64
N TRP A 230 13.01 21.97 26.89
CA TRP A 230 12.13 20.88 27.33
C TRP A 230 12.14 19.68 26.36
N ARG A 231 12.05 19.93 25.05
CA ARG A 231 12.17 18.91 24.00
C ARG A 231 13.46 18.10 24.13
N THR A 232 14.57 18.77 24.41
CA THR A 232 15.89 18.16 24.55
C THR A 232 16.00 17.34 25.84
N ASP A 233 15.45 17.86 26.94
CA ASP A 233 15.56 17.25 28.27
C ASP A 233 14.55 16.10 28.48
N HIS A 234 13.45 16.05 27.70
CA HIS A 234 12.35 15.10 27.86
C HIS A 234 11.99 14.36 26.57
N PRO A 235 12.96 13.74 25.84
CA PRO A 235 12.69 13.12 24.53
C PRO A 235 11.65 12.01 24.58
N ALA A 236 11.59 11.21 25.64
CA ALA A 236 10.60 10.15 25.80
C ALA A 236 9.17 10.69 25.92
N GLN A 237 8.97 11.79 26.66
CA GLN A 237 7.66 12.43 26.77
C GLN A 237 7.27 13.11 25.45
N TYR A 238 8.22 13.76 24.80
CA TYR A 238 8.03 14.41 23.50
C TYR A 238 7.57 13.42 22.41
N HIS A 239 8.23 12.27 22.33
CA HIS A 239 7.84 11.23 21.38
C HIS A 239 6.59 10.44 21.81
N GLY A 240 6.33 10.36 23.09
CA GLY A 240 5.16 9.67 23.65
C GLY A 240 3.81 10.22 23.16
N PHE A 241 3.74 11.50 22.79
CA PHE A 241 2.54 12.08 22.17
C PHE A 241 2.21 11.52 20.78
N ILE A 242 3.22 11.02 20.07
CA ILE A 242 3.01 10.42 18.75
C ILE A 242 2.71 8.93 18.87
N ASP A 243 3.30 8.26 19.87
CA ASP A 243 3.09 6.83 20.10
C ASP A 243 1.74 6.52 20.75
N LEU A 244 1.29 7.42 21.61
CA LEU A 244 0.01 7.36 22.32
C LEU A 244 -0.62 8.76 22.29
N PRO A 245 -1.22 9.17 21.17
CA PRO A 245 -1.79 10.51 21.05
C PRO A 245 -2.99 10.68 22.00
N PRO A 246 -3.17 11.89 22.59
CA PRO A 246 -4.36 12.21 23.36
C PRO A 246 -5.61 12.28 22.49
N ASP A 247 -6.78 12.27 23.13
CA ASP A 247 -8.07 12.44 22.44
C ASP A 247 -8.07 13.72 21.58
N PRO A 248 -8.31 13.61 20.26
CA PRO A 248 -8.30 14.76 19.36
C PRO A 248 -9.27 15.88 19.75
N LYS A 249 -10.43 15.55 20.33
CA LYS A 249 -11.39 16.56 20.81
C LYS A 249 -10.87 17.34 22.02
N ALA A 250 -10.17 16.66 22.93
CA ALA A 250 -9.54 17.32 24.07
C ALA A 250 -8.38 18.20 23.61
N VAL A 251 -7.62 17.76 22.60
CA VAL A 251 -6.56 18.56 21.98
C VAL A 251 -7.15 19.78 21.28
N ASP A 252 -8.22 19.65 20.50
CA ASP A 252 -8.86 20.79 19.84
C ASP A 252 -9.38 21.81 20.85
N ALA A 253 -10.03 21.37 21.92
CA ALA A 253 -10.50 22.25 22.99
C ALA A 253 -9.34 23.01 23.65
N TRP A 254 -8.22 22.33 23.96
CA TRP A 254 -7.02 22.97 24.47
C TRP A 254 -6.42 23.94 23.44
N TRP A 255 -6.26 23.51 22.19
CA TRP A 255 -5.66 24.34 21.14
C TRP A 255 -6.44 25.62 20.88
N ARG A 256 -7.79 25.52 20.82
CA ARG A 256 -8.69 26.68 20.67
C ARG A 256 -8.68 27.61 21.87
N SER A 257 -8.40 27.12 23.07
CA SER A 257 -8.25 28.00 24.24
C SER A 257 -7.05 28.95 24.11
N LEU A 258 -6.08 28.64 23.25
CA LEU A 258 -4.92 29.49 22.97
C LEU A 258 -5.17 30.47 21.82
N GLY A 259 -6.15 30.20 20.96
CA GLY A 259 -6.55 31.01 19.81
C GLY A 259 -7.46 30.20 18.88
N ASP A 260 -8.53 30.80 18.38
CA ASP A 260 -9.63 30.11 17.68
C ASP A 260 -9.64 30.34 16.16
N HIS A 261 -8.58 30.86 15.58
CA HIS A 261 -8.51 31.15 14.15
C HIS A 261 -7.35 30.39 13.49
N PRO A 262 -7.61 29.42 12.58
CA PRO A 262 -6.56 28.60 11.98
C PRO A 262 -5.53 29.40 11.18
N HIS A 263 -5.96 30.49 10.51
CA HIS A 263 -5.06 31.33 9.70
C HIS A 263 -4.50 32.56 10.46
N ALA A 264 -4.77 32.68 11.76
CA ALA A 264 -4.29 33.76 12.62
C ALA A 264 -3.84 33.19 13.97
N LEU A 265 -2.77 32.38 13.94
CA LEU A 265 -2.25 31.72 15.14
C LEU A 265 -1.82 32.75 16.21
N SER A 266 -2.17 32.50 17.47
CA SER A 266 -1.71 33.27 18.58
C SER A 266 -0.19 33.14 18.79
N ALA A 267 0.39 34.00 19.60
CA ALA A 267 1.82 33.92 19.96
C ALA A 267 2.16 32.59 20.67
N ALA A 268 1.27 32.07 21.53
CA ALA A 268 1.44 30.77 22.18
C ALA A 268 1.37 29.60 21.19
N GLN A 269 0.40 29.59 20.28
CA GLN A 269 0.28 28.58 19.24
C GLN A 269 1.51 28.58 18.32
N THR A 270 1.97 29.76 17.91
CA THR A 270 3.18 29.90 17.08
C THR A 270 4.42 29.41 17.82
N ALA A 271 4.57 29.76 19.12
CA ALA A 271 5.70 29.32 19.93
C ALA A 271 5.73 27.79 20.07
N LEU A 272 4.56 27.14 20.29
CA LEU A 272 4.44 25.70 20.36
C LEU A 272 4.79 25.05 19.00
N ALA A 273 4.23 25.54 17.89
CA ALA A 273 4.48 24.99 16.55
C ALA A 273 5.96 25.04 16.16
N VAL A 274 6.65 26.13 16.51
CA VAL A 274 8.08 26.30 16.19
C VAL A 274 8.99 25.65 17.23
N GLY A 275 8.62 25.66 18.53
CA GLY A 275 9.44 25.08 19.62
C GLY A 275 9.34 23.56 19.73
N LEU A 276 8.18 23.00 19.40
CA LEU A 276 7.88 21.56 19.47
C LEU A 276 7.37 21.02 18.12
N PRO A 277 8.13 21.18 17.02
CA PRO A 277 7.59 21.02 15.67
C PRO A 277 7.12 19.59 15.36
N VAL A 278 7.85 18.53 15.76
CA VAL A 278 7.42 17.15 15.51
C VAL A 278 6.18 16.79 16.33
N LEU A 279 6.04 17.35 17.54
CA LEU A 279 4.84 17.13 18.37
C LEU A 279 3.63 17.82 17.72
N VAL A 280 3.68 19.13 17.52
CA VAL A 280 2.55 19.91 16.98
C VAL A 280 2.20 19.47 15.56
N GLY A 281 3.20 19.16 14.74
CA GLY A 281 3.01 18.73 13.35
C GLY A 281 2.31 17.39 13.18
N ASN A 282 2.23 16.57 14.25
CA ASN A 282 1.59 15.25 14.22
C ASN A 282 0.44 15.11 15.24
N LEU A 283 0.14 16.18 16.01
CA LEU A 283 -0.88 16.12 17.04
C LEU A 283 -2.27 16.33 16.46
N GLN A 284 -3.12 15.30 16.54
CA GLN A 284 -4.50 15.36 16.09
C GLN A 284 -5.32 16.32 16.96
N GLY A 285 -6.20 17.11 16.35
CA GLY A 285 -6.95 18.17 17.04
C GLY A 285 -6.29 19.55 16.96
N VAL A 286 -5.07 19.67 16.44
CA VAL A 286 -4.42 20.95 16.14
C VAL A 286 -4.79 21.41 14.73
N PHE A 287 -5.00 22.72 14.53
CA PHE A 287 -5.25 23.30 13.20
C PHE A 287 -4.19 22.88 12.17
N TYR A 288 -4.61 22.55 10.97
CA TYR A 288 -3.70 22.07 9.92
C TYR A 288 -2.73 23.14 9.44
N SER A 289 -3.10 24.40 9.46
CA SER A 289 -2.20 25.54 9.25
C SER A 289 -1.05 25.58 10.27
N ALA A 290 -1.33 25.24 11.53
CA ALA A 290 -0.30 25.15 12.57
C ALA A 290 0.56 23.87 12.41
N ARG A 291 -0.05 22.76 12.03
CA ARG A 291 0.68 21.52 11.69
C ARG A 291 1.62 21.75 10.51
N ASP A 292 1.17 22.46 9.46
CA ASP A 292 2.01 22.83 8.31
C ASP A 292 3.20 23.72 8.76
N LEU A 293 2.95 24.75 9.55
CA LEU A 293 4.02 25.58 10.12
C LEU A 293 5.05 24.74 10.89
N ALA A 294 4.58 23.84 11.74
CA ALA A 294 5.41 22.96 12.55
C ALA A 294 6.24 22.00 11.68
N ASN A 295 5.60 21.34 10.70
CA ASN A 295 6.27 20.40 9.81
C ASN A 295 7.26 21.09 8.87
N ARG A 296 6.96 22.29 8.36
CA ARG A 296 7.92 23.13 7.63
C ARG A 296 9.10 23.55 8.50
N THR A 297 8.86 23.85 9.78
CA THR A 297 9.93 24.13 10.74
C THR A 297 10.83 22.91 10.92
N SER A 298 10.26 21.70 11.07
CA SER A 298 11.04 20.44 11.12
C SER A 298 11.91 20.27 9.89
N VAL A 299 11.38 20.51 8.68
CA VAL A 299 12.12 20.42 7.41
C VAL A 299 13.23 21.46 7.31
N GLN A 300 13.01 22.67 7.82
CA GLN A 300 14.02 23.75 7.83
C GLN A 300 15.13 23.50 8.84
N GLU A 301 14.80 23.03 10.03
CA GLU A 301 15.76 22.70 11.09
C GLU A 301 16.58 21.45 10.78
N TYR A 302 16.06 20.54 9.91
CA TYR A 302 16.73 19.29 9.60
C TYR A 302 18.11 19.51 8.99
N ARG A 303 19.11 18.89 9.60
CA ARG A 303 20.50 18.85 9.09
C ARG A 303 20.78 17.45 8.57
N ARG A 304 21.26 17.38 7.32
CA ARG A 304 21.59 16.12 6.66
C ARG A 304 22.56 15.31 7.53
N SER A 305 22.25 14.02 7.74
CA SER A 305 23.06 13.14 8.58
C SER A 305 24.39 12.75 7.94
N GLY A 306 24.55 12.97 6.65
CA GLY A 306 25.69 12.55 5.84
C GLY A 306 25.74 11.05 5.54
N ARG A 307 24.71 10.29 5.93
CA ARG A 307 24.61 8.83 5.76
C ARG A 307 23.64 8.39 4.66
N ASP A 308 23.10 9.31 3.88
CA ASP A 308 22.08 9.05 2.86
C ASP A 308 20.89 8.21 3.41
N SER A 309 20.40 8.60 4.58
CA SER A 309 19.31 7.91 5.27
C SER A 309 17.96 8.15 4.56
N ASP A 310 16.98 7.30 4.86
CA ASP A 310 15.62 7.50 4.34
C ASP A 310 15.03 8.85 4.74
N LEU A 311 15.38 9.36 5.92
CA LEU A 311 14.98 10.69 6.33
C LEU A 311 15.68 11.80 5.51
N ASP A 312 16.96 11.64 5.14
CA ASP A 312 17.64 12.58 4.23
C ASP A 312 16.91 12.68 2.88
N LYS A 313 16.54 11.52 2.31
CA LYS A 313 15.81 11.42 1.03
C LYS A 313 14.41 12.01 1.15
N THR A 314 13.69 11.66 2.21
CA THR A 314 12.33 12.18 2.49
C THR A 314 12.33 13.70 2.59
N VAL A 315 13.21 14.27 3.40
CA VAL A 315 13.28 15.73 3.61
C VAL A 315 13.66 16.46 2.32
N GLU A 316 14.55 15.88 1.50
CA GLU A 316 14.92 16.47 0.20
C GLU A 316 13.72 16.53 -0.74
N LYS A 317 12.93 15.45 -0.84
CA LYS A 317 11.72 15.43 -1.66
C LYS A 317 10.65 16.40 -1.15
N ILE A 318 10.49 16.51 0.17
CA ILE A 318 9.57 17.50 0.76
C ILE A 318 10.00 18.92 0.37
N ARG A 319 11.30 19.24 0.42
CA ARG A 319 11.83 20.55 -0.02
C ARG A 319 11.51 20.82 -1.48
N GLN A 320 11.64 19.81 -2.35
CA GLN A 320 11.30 19.93 -3.77
C GLN A 320 9.80 20.22 -3.95
N GLN A 321 8.91 19.53 -3.21
CA GLN A 321 7.46 19.80 -3.29
C GLN A 321 7.11 21.19 -2.76
N ILE A 322 7.72 21.65 -1.67
CA ILE A 322 7.54 23.01 -1.16
C ILE A 322 7.97 24.05 -2.21
N LYS A 323 9.11 23.82 -2.86
CA LYS A 323 9.62 24.69 -3.92
C LYS A 323 8.65 24.74 -5.11
N LEU A 324 8.23 23.57 -5.60
CA LEU A 324 7.30 23.46 -6.72
C LEU A 324 5.96 24.16 -6.40
N ALA A 325 5.39 23.91 -5.23
CA ALA A 325 4.15 24.54 -4.80
C ALA A 325 4.28 26.08 -4.72
N THR A 326 5.45 26.60 -4.31
CA THR A 326 5.73 28.04 -4.28
C THR A 326 5.81 28.61 -5.69
N GLU A 327 6.46 27.92 -6.62
CA GLU A 327 6.63 28.34 -8.01
C GLU A 327 5.30 28.31 -8.79
N THR A 328 4.45 27.31 -8.51
CA THR A 328 3.12 27.14 -9.15
C THR A 328 1.99 27.86 -8.41
N HIS A 329 2.26 28.50 -7.28
CA HIS A 329 1.27 29.12 -6.40
C HIS A 329 0.21 28.14 -5.90
N ALA A 330 0.54 26.84 -5.85
CA ALA A 330 -0.35 25.80 -5.34
C ALA A 330 -0.41 25.86 -3.80
N MET A 331 -1.61 25.70 -3.25
CA MET A 331 -1.79 25.59 -1.81
C MET A 331 -1.41 24.17 -1.37
N LEU A 332 -0.23 24.03 -0.79
CA LEU A 332 0.30 22.79 -0.23
C LEU A 332 0.51 22.92 1.27
N GLN A 333 -0.12 22.06 2.06
CA GLN A 333 0.11 21.90 3.49
C GLN A 333 0.83 20.56 3.75
N ILE A 334 1.80 20.54 4.66
CA ILE A 334 2.43 19.31 5.19
C ILE A 334 1.72 18.98 6.49
N THR A 335 0.72 18.13 6.42
CA THR A 335 -0.21 17.88 7.53
C THR A 335 0.25 16.77 8.48
N THR A 336 1.24 15.98 8.09
CA THR A 336 1.93 14.99 8.93
C THR A 336 3.39 14.90 8.51
N LEU A 337 4.30 14.84 9.48
CA LEU A 337 5.71 14.49 9.27
C LEU A 337 6.27 13.84 10.53
N ASP A 338 6.27 12.52 10.56
CA ASP A 338 6.97 11.76 11.60
C ASP A 338 8.32 11.26 11.08
N PRO A 339 9.43 11.81 11.57
CA PRO A 339 10.76 11.46 11.10
C PRO A 339 11.32 10.15 11.70
N ARG A 340 10.59 9.47 12.57
CA ARG A 340 11.08 8.33 13.34
C ARG A 340 10.91 7.02 12.57
N GLY A 341 11.90 6.11 12.68
CA GLY A 341 11.88 4.83 11.98
C GLY A 341 11.81 5.01 10.46
N VAL A 342 10.84 4.37 9.82
CA VAL A 342 10.48 4.69 8.42
C VAL A 342 9.69 6.00 8.43
N PRO A 343 10.21 7.08 7.80
CA PRO A 343 9.55 8.37 7.85
C PRO A 343 8.14 8.32 7.22
N ARG A 344 7.18 9.00 7.86
CA ARG A 344 5.79 9.09 7.39
C ARG A 344 5.44 10.55 7.13
N ALA A 345 4.67 10.81 6.08
CA ALA A 345 4.25 12.16 5.73
C ALA A 345 2.86 12.17 5.09
N ALA A 346 2.15 13.29 5.24
CA ALA A 346 0.93 13.57 4.51
C ALA A 346 1.00 14.99 3.92
N PHE A 347 0.54 15.10 2.69
CA PHE A 347 0.54 16.32 1.89
C PHE A 347 -0.88 16.66 1.47
N THR A 348 -1.33 17.85 1.76
CA THR A 348 -2.68 18.29 1.38
C THR A 348 -2.58 19.36 0.31
N LEU A 349 -3.26 19.13 -0.79
CA LEU A 349 -3.55 20.12 -1.84
C LEU A 349 -4.90 20.76 -1.51
N GLY A 350 -4.89 22.06 -1.22
CA GLY A 350 -6.04 22.79 -0.69
C GLY A 350 -5.90 23.10 0.80
N ASP A 351 -6.92 23.68 1.40
CA ASP A 351 -6.93 24.11 2.79
C ASP A 351 -7.74 23.14 3.66
N LEU A 352 -7.05 22.32 4.44
CA LEU A 352 -7.69 21.29 5.27
C LEU A 352 -8.45 21.88 6.47
N ASP A 353 -8.12 23.12 6.85
CA ASP A 353 -8.85 23.80 7.93
C ASP A 353 -10.24 24.30 7.49
N THR A 354 -10.47 24.52 6.19
CA THR A 354 -11.70 25.16 5.69
C THR A 354 -12.43 24.43 4.57
N ALA A 355 -11.80 23.49 3.87
CA ALA A 355 -12.42 22.78 2.74
C ALA A 355 -13.76 22.11 3.11
N ASP A 356 -14.75 22.21 2.22
CA ASP A 356 -16.08 21.61 2.39
C ASP A 356 -16.04 20.10 2.17
N ASP A 357 -15.23 19.67 1.19
CA ASP A 357 -15.01 18.26 0.86
C ASP A 357 -13.52 17.91 1.01
N VAL A 358 -13.24 16.81 1.70
CA VAL A 358 -11.89 16.32 1.94
C VAL A 358 -11.77 14.88 1.44
N THR A 359 -10.76 14.60 0.62
CA THR A 359 -10.46 13.26 0.11
C THR A 359 -9.07 12.81 0.56
N TYR A 360 -8.99 11.67 1.24
CA TYR A 360 -7.72 11.01 1.56
C TYR A 360 -7.38 9.98 0.49
N LEU A 361 -6.17 10.05 -0.08
CA LEU A 361 -5.60 9.05 -0.97
C LEU A 361 -4.61 8.17 -0.19
N VAL A 362 -4.88 6.87 -0.11
CA VAL A 362 -4.08 5.89 0.64
C VAL A 362 -3.36 4.96 -0.31
N PRO A 363 -2.02 5.02 -0.37
CA PRO A 363 -1.21 4.22 -1.30
C PRO A 363 -1.12 2.75 -0.93
N GLY A 364 -0.72 1.93 -1.92
CA GLY A 364 -0.45 0.52 -1.79
C GLY A 364 0.97 0.18 -1.32
N ILE A 365 1.38 -1.07 -1.60
CA ILE A 365 2.70 -1.60 -1.26
C ILE A 365 3.85 -0.78 -1.88
N ARG A 366 5.04 -0.88 -1.27
CA ARG A 366 6.28 -0.24 -1.77
C ARG A 366 6.22 1.29 -1.83
N THR A 367 5.18 1.90 -1.26
CA THR A 367 5.05 3.35 -1.19
C THR A 367 5.52 3.84 0.18
N TRP A 368 6.75 4.33 0.25
CA TRP A 368 7.31 4.98 1.44
C TRP A 368 7.99 6.30 1.05
N THR A 369 8.02 7.23 1.95
CA THR A 369 8.44 8.61 1.70
C THR A 369 9.85 8.76 1.11
N ALA A 370 10.77 7.86 1.42
CA ALA A 370 12.13 7.82 0.86
C ALA A 370 12.19 7.13 -0.52
N GLY A 371 11.14 6.42 -0.94
CA GLY A 371 11.05 5.77 -2.26
C GLY A 371 11.21 6.79 -3.40
N ALA A 372 11.80 6.41 -4.53
CA ALA A 372 12.25 7.34 -5.57
C ALA A 372 11.17 8.36 -5.96
N ASP A 373 9.96 7.90 -6.24
CA ASP A 373 8.89 8.73 -6.82
C ASP A 373 7.63 8.83 -5.94
N ALA A 374 7.64 8.22 -4.75
CA ALA A 374 6.45 8.11 -3.92
C ALA A 374 5.81 9.47 -3.57
N ILE A 375 6.58 10.42 -3.03
CA ILE A 375 6.06 11.74 -2.67
C ILE A 375 5.61 12.50 -3.93
N PRO A 376 6.45 12.70 -4.98
CA PRO A 376 6.01 13.38 -6.19
C PRO A 376 4.77 12.76 -6.83
N GLN A 377 4.75 11.43 -6.99
CA GLN A 377 3.63 10.71 -7.60
C GLN A 377 2.31 10.95 -6.86
N TRP A 378 2.29 10.74 -5.53
CA TRP A 378 1.06 10.85 -4.75
C TRP A 378 0.61 12.31 -4.57
N VAL A 379 1.55 13.26 -4.48
CA VAL A 379 1.22 14.70 -4.51
C VAL A 379 0.64 15.10 -5.86
N ASN A 380 1.17 14.58 -6.97
CA ASN A 380 0.62 14.81 -8.30
C ASN A 380 -0.79 14.20 -8.45
N SER A 381 -1.01 12.97 -7.98
CA SER A 381 -2.35 12.36 -7.97
C SER A 381 -3.36 13.20 -7.16
N ALA A 382 -2.93 13.71 -5.99
CA ALA A 382 -3.77 14.58 -5.18
C ALA A 382 -4.08 15.91 -5.88
N PHE A 383 -3.10 16.49 -6.57
CA PHE A 383 -3.30 17.70 -7.37
C PHE A 383 -4.31 17.45 -8.50
N SER A 384 -4.12 16.37 -9.28
CA SER A 384 -4.98 16.06 -10.42
C SER A 384 -6.41 15.75 -10.00
N LEU A 385 -6.59 15.02 -8.89
CA LEU A 385 -7.93 14.76 -8.36
C LEU A 385 -8.61 16.04 -7.89
N ARG A 386 -7.88 16.88 -7.12
CA ARG A 386 -8.43 18.15 -6.64
C ARG A 386 -8.84 19.07 -7.81
N ASP A 387 -8.00 19.17 -8.83
CA ASP A 387 -8.29 20.00 -10.02
C ASP A 387 -9.58 19.55 -10.72
N LEU A 388 -9.77 18.22 -10.85
CA LEU A 388 -11.03 17.67 -11.39
C LEU A 388 -12.21 17.90 -10.46
N GLN A 389 -12.05 17.78 -9.14
CA GLN A 389 -13.12 18.07 -8.18
C GLN A 389 -13.54 19.55 -8.28
N ASP A 390 -12.57 20.48 -8.32
CA ASP A 390 -12.83 21.91 -8.50
C ASP A 390 -13.56 22.22 -9.82
N MET A 391 -13.29 21.46 -10.91
CA MET A 391 -14.01 21.58 -12.18
C MET A 391 -15.42 20.98 -12.13
N LYS A 392 -15.62 19.88 -11.42
CA LYS A 392 -16.89 19.16 -11.37
C LYS A 392 -17.88 19.77 -10.38
N ASP A 393 -17.40 20.40 -9.32
CA ASP A 393 -18.21 21.05 -8.30
C ASP A 393 -17.66 22.44 -7.96
N LEU A 394 -18.30 23.45 -8.53
CA LEU A 394 -17.95 24.87 -8.35
C LEU A 394 -18.57 25.49 -7.06
N HIS A 395 -19.34 24.72 -6.31
CA HIS A 395 -20.07 25.23 -5.13
C HIS A 395 -19.36 24.93 -3.83
N HIS A 396 -18.49 23.92 -3.81
CA HIS A 396 -17.73 23.52 -2.65
C HIS A 396 -16.22 23.69 -2.89
N THR A 397 -15.50 23.84 -1.80
CA THR A 397 -14.03 23.89 -1.79
C THR A 397 -13.50 22.50 -1.48
N HIS A 398 -12.45 22.08 -2.20
CA HIS A 398 -11.90 20.74 -2.11
C HIS A 398 -10.47 20.75 -1.55
N ALA A 399 -10.19 19.74 -0.70
CA ALA A 399 -8.83 19.43 -0.29
C ALA A 399 -8.55 17.93 -0.47
N VAL A 400 -7.41 17.59 -1.06
CA VAL A 400 -7.00 16.21 -1.28
C VAL A 400 -5.70 15.93 -0.54
N VAL A 401 -5.71 14.88 0.28
CA VAL A 401 -4.59 14.47 1.13
C VAL A 401 -3.89 13.26 0.50
N ALA A 402 -2.67 13.44 0.02
CA ALA A 402 -1.75 12.33 -0.29
C ALA A 402 -1.19 11.79 1.03
N TRP A 403 -1.73 10.68 1.52
CA TRP A 403 -1.42 10.16 2.85
C TRP A 403 -0.41 9.00 2.79
N ILE A 404 0.88 9.28 2.91
CA ILE A 404 1.97 8.29 3.02
C ILE A 404 2.27 8.11 4.53
N GLY A 405 1.23 7.72 5.28
CA GLY A 405 1.22 7.74 6.75
C GLY A 405 1.52 6.40 7.41
N TYR A 406 1.95 5.37 6.66
CA TYR A 406 2.26 4.06 7.23
C TYR A 406 3.51 3.46 6.58
N ASP A 407 4.07 2.45 7.24
CA ASP A 407 5.19 1.65 6.74
C ASP A 407 4.62 0.62 5.75
N ALA A 408 4.60 0.96 4.48
CA ALA A 408 4.02 0.11 3.44
C ALA A 408 4.80 -1.19 3.30
N PRO A 409 4.13 -2.35 3.21
CA PRO A 409 4.80 -3.64 3.09
C PRO A 409 5.58 -3.77 1.79
N SER A 410 6.58 -4.63 1.80
CA SER A 410 7.19 -5.16 0.59
C SER A 410 6.29 -6.23 -0.03
N VAL A 411 6.59 -6.65 -1.26
CA VAL A 411 5.87 -7.77 -1.90
C VAL A 411 5.90 -9.04 -1.05
N ALA A 412 6.99 -9.27 -0.29
CA ALA A 412 7.13 -10.46 0.55
C ALA A 412 6.28 -10.41 1.84
N THR A 413 5.97 -9.22 2.35
CA THR A 413 5.19 -9.02 3.58
C THR A 413 3.77 -8.51 3.33
N GLU A 414 3.40 -8.27 2.06
CA GLU A 414 2.07 -7.82 1.66
C GLU A 414 0.95 -8.76 2.14
N PRO A 415 1.09 -10.09 2.12
CA PRO A 415 0.04 -10.98 2.59
C PRO A 415 -0.34 -10.82 4.08
N GLN A 416 0.49 -10.14 4.87
CA GLN A 416 0.29 -9.96 6.30
C GLN A 416 -0.49 -8.68 6.61
N ARG A 417 -1.29 -8.72 7.68
CA ARG A 417 -2.09 -7.56 8.13
C ARG A 417 -1.36 -6.58 9.04
N ALA A 418 -0.21 -6.96 9.60
CA ALA A 418 0.45 -6.18 10.66
C ALA A 418 0.72 -4.71 10.28
N GLN A 419 1.12 -4.44 9.03
CA GLN A 419 1.32 -3.09 8.54
C GLN A 419 -0.01 -2.37 8.29
N ALA A 420 -1.03 -3.09 7.81
CA ALA A 420 -2.37 -2.54 7.63
C ALA A 420 -3.04 -2.21 8.96
N ASP A 421 -2.92 -3.08 9.96
CA ASP A 421 -3.47 -2.85 11.30
C ASP A 421 -2.86 -1.59 11.94
N LYS A 422 -1.53 -1.44 11.85
CA LYS A 422 -0.83 -0.26 12.34
C LYS A 422 -1.15 1.00 11.51
N GLY A 423 -1.13 0.87 10.20
CA GLY A 423 -1.46 1.97 9.27
C GLY A 423 -2.91 2.43 9.43
N GLY A 424 -3.84 1.48 9.54
CA GLY A 424 -5.26 1.75 9.76
C GLY A 424 -5.54 2.48 11.06
N ALA A 425 -4.83 2.13 12.15
CA ALA A 425 -4.93 2.86 13.41
C ALA A 425 -4.47 4.33 13.28
N TYR A 426 -3.37 4.58 12.57
CA TYR A 426 -2.92 5.94 12.29
C TYR A 426 -3.91 6.70 11.40
N LEU A 427 -4.43 6.06 10.35
CA LEU A 427 -5.42 6.67 9.46
C LEU A 427 -6.72 6.99 10.19
N ALA A 428 -7.21 6.09 11.04
CA ALA A 428 -8.39 6.37 11.87
C ALA A 428 -8.19 7.59 12.76
N GLY A 429 -7.01 7.72 13.38
CA GLY A 429 -6.64 8.90 14.17
C GLY A 429 -6.62 10.20 13.35
N GLU A 430 -6.15 10.16 12.09
CA GLU A 430 -6.17 11.32 11.18
C GLU A 430 -7.61 11.72 10.81
N LEU A 431 -8.47 10.74 10.48
CA LEU A 431 -9.88 11.00 10.14
C LEU A 431 -10.66 11.58 11.34
N ASP A 432 -10.45 11.04 12.55
CA ASP A 432 -11.05 11.56 13.78
C ASP A 432 -10.48 12.92 14.15
N GLY A 433 -9.18 13.13 13.93
CA GLY A 433 -8.52 14.42 14.12
C GLY A 433 -9.10 15.51 13.24
N LEU A 434 -9.37 15.22 11.97
CA LEU A 434 -10.02 16.16 11.06
C LEU A 434 -11.42 16.54 11.57
N ARG A 435 -12.22 15.55 11.96
CA ARG A 435 -13.56 15.80 12.49
C ARG A 435 -13.54 16.61 13.80
N ALA A 436 -12.51 16.42 14.62
CA ALA A 436 -12.36 17.14 15.89
C ALA A 436 -12.02 18.62 15.68
N THR A 437 -11.18 18.96 14.68
CA THR A 437 -10.75 20.34 14.40
C THR A 437 -11.82 21.18 13.68
N ARG A 438 -12.92 20.56 13.22
CA ARG A 438 -13.90 21.23 12.39
C ARG A 438 -15.20 21.48 13.15
N GLY A 439 -15.57 22.76 13.30
CA GLY A 439 -16.87 23.15 13.87
C GLY A 439 -18.05 22.72 12.99
N SER A 440 -17.83 22.66 11.66
CA SER A 440 -18.71 22.03 10.69
C SER A 440 -17.92 20.89 10.01
N PRO A 441 -18.30 19.61 10.21
CA PRO A 441 -17.57 18.51 9.61
C PRO A 441 -17.60 18.62 8.09
N PRO A 442 -16.44 18.41 7.39
CA PRO A 442 -16.43 18.32 5.94
C PRO A 442 -17.10 17.01 5.49
N THR A 443 -17.53 16.96 4.24
CA THR A 443 -17.74 15.68 3.56
C THR A 443 -16.39 14.97 3.46
N LEU A 444 -16.30 13.75 3.96
CA LEU A 444 -15.04 13.03 4.08
C LEU A 444 -15.03 11.79 3.18
N ASN A 445 -14.12 11.79 2.21
CA ASN A 445 -13.95 10.71 1.26
C ASN A 445 -12.62 9.99 1.50
N LEU A 446 -12.61 8.68 1.28
CA LEU A 446 -11.43 7.83 1.38
C LEU A 446 -11.24 7.05 0.09
N VAL A 447 -10.07 7.14 -0.52
CA VAL A 447 -9.70 6.41 -1.73
C VAL A 447 -8.48 5.55 -1.41
N GLY A 448 -8.67 4.25 -1.37
CA GLY A 448 -7.60 3.28 -1.18
C GLY A 448 -7.16 2.68 -2.51
N HIS A 449 -5.86 2.55 -2.71
CA HIS A 449 -5.30 1.86 -3.87
C HIS A 449 -4.51 0.63 -3.42
N SER A 450 -4.74 -0.52 -4.08
CA SER A 450 -4.00 -1.76 -3.80
C SER A 450 -4.09 -2.13 -2.30
N TYR A 451 -2.98 -2.40 -1.61
CA TYR A 451 -2.91 -2.64 -0.16
C TYR A 451 -3.43 -1.46 0.68
N GLY A 452 -3.48 -0.25 0.12
CA GLY A 452 -4.12 0.88 0.75
C GLY A 452 -5.61 0.65 1.03
N THR A 453 -6.28 -0.23 0.30
CA THR A 453 -7.68 -0.64 0.58
C THR A 453 -7.77 -1.48 1.84
N THR A 454 -6.78 -2.33 2.10
CA THR A 454 -6.66 -3.10 3.36
C THR A 454 -6.46 -2.15 4.54
N VAL A 455 -5.52 -1.20 4.43
CA VAL A 455 -5.29 -0.15 5.45
C VAL A 455 -6.56 0.65 5.71
N SER A 456 -7.24 1.08 4.64
CA SER A 456 -8.48 1.84 4.71
C SER A 456 -9.59 1.06 5.41
N SER A 457 -9.77 -0.23 5.09
CA SER A 457 -10.79 -1.07 5.72
C SER A 457 -10.52 -1.29 7.21
N VAL A 458 -9.26 -1.37 7.65
CA VAL A 458 -8.92 -1.38 9.08
C VAL A 458 -9.32 -0.05 9.74
N ALA A 459 -8.98 1.08 9.12
CA ALA A 459 -9.33 2.39 9.66
C ALA A 459 -10.84 2.56 9.81
N LEU A 460 -11.61 2.09 8.81
CA LEU A 460 -13.07 2.24 8.76
C LEU A 460 -13.85 1.33 9.72
N GLN A 461 -13.20 0.40 10.39
CA GLN A 461 -13.79 -0.29 11.54
C GLN A 461 -13.92 0.63 12.76
N HIS A 462 -13.18 1.73 12.82
CA HIS A 462 -13.06 2.62 13.98
C HIS A 462 -13.46 4.06 13.66
N ALA A 463 -13.08 4.57 12.50
CA ALA A 463 -13.44 5.90 12.00
C ALA A 463 -14.50 5.77 10.91
N SER A 464 -15.25 6.86 10.64
CA SER A 464 -16.26 6.89 9.59
C SER A 464 -15.87 7.84 8.47
N VAL A 465 -16.35 7.55 7.24
CA VAL A 465 -16.28 8.45 6.09
C VAL A 465 -17.63 8.49 5.38
N ASP A 466 -17.84 9.52 4.57
CA ASP A 466 -19.09 9.65 3.82
C ASP A 466 -19.05 8.80 2.54
N ARG A 467 -17.86 8.60 1.93
CA ARG A 467 -17.68 7.74 0.75
C ARG A 467 -16.36 7.01 0.83
N PHE A 468 -16.34 5.75 0.37
CA PHE A 468 -15.16 4.92 0.27
C PHE A 468 -15.01 4.37 -1.14
N VAL A 469 -13.86 4.63 -1.77
CA VAL A 469 -13.50 4.13 -3.10
C VAL A 469 -12.32 3.18 -2.98
N THR A 470 -12.43 2.01 -3.59
CA THR A 470 -11.34 1.05 -3.70
C THR A 470 -10.90 0.91 -5.15
N LEU A 471 -9.60 1.08 -5.40
CA LEU A 471 -8.98 0.95 -6.71
C LEU A 471 -7.98 -0.22 -6.67
N ALA A 472 -8.10 -1.17 -7.59
CA ALA A 472 -7.20 -2.33 -7.66
C ALA A 472 -7.00 -3.02 -6.30
N SER A 473 -8.08 -3.31 -5.59
CA SER A 473 -8.03 -3.74 -4.19
C SER A 473 -7.20 -5.02 -4.00
N ALA A 474 -6.20 -4.97 -3.10
CA ALA A 474 -5.47 -6.16 -2.64
C ALA A 474 -6.27 -6.97 -1.60
N GLY A 475 -7.51 -6.59 -1.32
CA GLY A 475 -8.42 -7.21 -0.37
C GLY A 475 -8.67 -6.35 0.87
N LEU A 476 -9.83 -6.57 1.48
CA LEU A 476 -10.26 -5.89 2.69
C LEU A 476 -9.93 -6.71 3.93
N ALA A 477 -9.71 -6.03 5.04
CA ALA A 477 -9.40 -6.63 6.35
C ALA A 477 -10.67 -6.99 7.15
N VAL A 478 -11.82 -7.02 6.51
CA VAL A 478 -13.14 -7.33 7.06
C VAL A 478 -13.82 -8.40 6.22
N ASP A 479 -14.71 -9.17 6.82
CA ASP A 479 -15.46 -10.21 6.11
C ASP A 479 -16.86 -9.74 5.71
N ASP A 480 -17.41 -8.74 6.40
CA ASP A 480 -18.76 -8.22 6.18
C ASP A 480 -18.75 -6.69 5.99
N ARG A 481 -19.60 -6.22 5.07
CA ARG A 481 -19.77 -4.79 4.78
C ARG A 481 -20.18 -3.96 6.02
N SER A 482 -20.95 -4.55 6.92
CA SER A 482 -21.43 -3.90 8.13
C SER A 482 -20.32 -3.59 9.15
N GLU A 483 -19.13 -4.17 9.00
CA GLU A 483 -17.97 -3.85 9.82
C GLU A 483 -17.32 -2.50 9.45
N LEU A 484 -17.68 -1.94 8.29
CA LEU A 484 -17.16 -0.66 7.80
C LEU A 484 -18.13 0.48 8.12
N ASN A 485 -17.64 1.51 8.79
CA ASN A 485 -18.39 2.74 9.10
C ASN A 485 -18.48 3.67 7.86
N VAL A 486 -19.12 3.18 6.82
CA VAL A 486 -19.43 3.88 5.56
C VAL A 486 -20.92 3.75 5.29
N PRO A 487 -21.67 4.80 4.93
CA PRO A 487 -23.10 4.70 4.63
C PRO A 487 -23.40 3.68 3.53
N GLU A 488 -24.60 3.10 3.57
CA GLU A 488 -25.08 2.19 2.53
C GLU A 488 -25.11 2.90 1.17
N GLY A 489 -24.69 2.21 0.10
CA GLY A 489 -24.61 2.77 -1.26
C GLY A 489 -23.50 3.82 -1.45
N GLN A 490 -22.59 3.97 -0.49
CA GLN A 490 -21.48 4.93 -0.58
C GLN A 490 -20.09 4.24 -0.61
N MET A 491 -20.06 2.98 -1.00
CA MET A 491 -18.83 2.25 -1.25
C MET A 491 -18.74 1.88 -2.73
N TYR A 492 -17.64 2.24 -3.34
CA TYR A 492 -17.37 2.08 -4.77
C TYR A 492 -16.10 1.28 -5.00
N SER A 493 -16.05 0.51 -6.07
CA SER A 493 -14.86 -0.28 -6.41
C SER A 493 -14.61 -0.31 -7.91
N ALA A 494 -13.36 -0.24 -8.29
CA ALA A 494 -12.94 -0.49 -9.66
C ALA A 494 -11.69 -1.35 -9.72
N GLU A 495 -11.66 -2.22 -10.71
CA GLU A 495 -10.51 -3.06 -11.04
C GLU A 495 -10.37 -3.16 -12.56
N ALA A 496 -9.20 -2.86 -13.11
CA ALA A 496 -8.95 -2.93 -14.53
C ALA A 496 -8.94 -4.38 -15.01
N ARG A 497 -9.43 -4.62 -16.21
CA ARG A 497 -9.43 -5.96 -16.80
C ARG A 497 -8.01 -6.48 -16.97
N GLY A 498 -7.70 -7.59 -16.31
CA GLY A 498 -6.38 -8.22 -16.34
C GLY A 498 -5.39 -7.66 -15.29
N ASP A 499 -5.84 -6.94 -14.29
CA ASP A 499 -5.03 -6.58 -13.13
C ASP A 499 -4.74 -7.80 -12.24
N VAL A 500 -3.81 -8.64 -12.71
CA VAL A 500 -3.42 -9.86 -12.01
C VAL A 500 -2.73 -9.60 -10.66
N ILE A 501 -2.24 -8.37 -10.42
CA ILE A 501 -1.54 -8.03 -9.17
C ILE A 501 -2.56 -7.90 -8.02
N ALA A 502 -3.71 -7.30 -8.29
CA ALA A 502 -4.81 -7.23 -7.34
C ALA A 502 -5.30 -8.64 -6.93
N ASP A 503 -5.45 -9.54 -7.92
CA ASP A 503 -5.80 -10.94 -7.67
C ASP A 503 -4.76 -11.68 -6.83
N ILE A 504 -3.48 -11.45 -7.08
CA ILE A 504 -2.38 -12.04 -6.30
C ILE A 504 -2.48 -11.59 -4.84
N GLY A 505 -2.71 -10.31 -4.58
CA GLY A 505 -2.84 -9.76 -3.22
C GLY A 505 -3.97 -10.41 -2.41
N ARG A 506 -5.09 -10.79 -3.06
CA ARG A 506 -6.25 -11.44 -2.42
C ARG A 506 -6.16 -12.96 -2.34
N SER A 507 -5.24 -13.56 -3.06
CA SER A 507 -5.24 -15.01 -3.29
C SER A 507 -4.92 -15.80 -2.03
N TRP A 508 -5.68 -16.87 -1.78
CA TRP A 508 -5.44 -17.79 -0.67
C TRP A 508 -4.07 -18.48 -0.74
N TRP A 509 -3.53 -18.65 -1.93
CA TRP A 509 -2.22 -19.27 -2.15
C TRP A 509 -1.04 -18.31 -1.88
N SER A 510 -1.26 -16.99 -1.88
CA SER A 510 -0.28 -16.01 -1.40
C SER A 510 -0.19 -15.99 0.15
N GLY A 511 -1.15 -16.62 0.83
CA GLY A 511 -1.26 -16.58 2.29
C GLY A 511 -1.89 -15.31 2.83
N SER A 512 -2.55 -14.52 1.97
CA SER A 512 -3.18 -13.28 2.35
C SER A 512 -4.12 -13.43 3.55
N GLU A 513 -4.00 -12.51 4.51
CA GLU A 513 -4.89 -12.35 5.67
C GLU A 513 -6.02 -11.36 5.41
N HIS A 514 -6.08 -10.77 4.19
CA HIS A 514 -7.06 -9.77 3.74
C HIS A 514 -7.64 -10.20 2.39
N ARG A 515 -8.57 -11.17 2.40
CA ARG A 515 -9.02 -11.86 1.18
C ARG A 515 -10.34 -11.33 0.62
N THR A 516 -11.04 -10.51 1.38
CA THR A 516 -12.37 -10.06 1.00
C THR A 516 -12.28 -9.10 -0.18
N LYS A 517 -12.89 -9.49 -1.29
CA LYS A 517 -12.99 -8.67 -2.50
C LYS A 517 -14.17 -7.71 -2.38
N PRO A 518 -14.01 -6.42 -2.67
CA PRO A 518 -15.12 -5.47 -2.71
C PRO A 518 -15.96 -5.67 -3.98
N THR A 519 -16.89 -6.63 -3.94
CA THR A 519 -17.79 -6.98 -5.05
C THR A 519 -19.20 -6.41 -4.83
N ALA A 520 -20.05 -6.52 -5.83
CA ALA A 520 -21.48 -6.19 -5.69
C ALA A 520 -22.17 -7.02 -4.59
N VAL A 521 -21.76 -8.29 -4.41
CA VAL A 521 -22.27 -9.17 -3.33
C VAL A 521 -21.82 -8.68 -1.95
N PHE A 522 -20.64 -8.09 -1.85
CA PHE A 522 -20.16 -7.44 -0.62
C PHE A 522 -20.94 -6.14 -0.30
N GLY A 523 -21.72 -5.61 -1.23
CA GLY A 523 -22.45 -4.35 -1.08
C GLY A 523 -21.67 -3.13 -1.59
N THR A 524 -20.90 -3.32 -2.66
CA THR A 524 -20.09 -2.28 -3.31
C THR A 524 -20.65 -1.97 -4.68
N ASP A 525 -20.73 -0.71 -5.03
CA ASP A 525 -21.06 -0.25 -6.37
C ASP A 525 -19.84 -0.32 -7.28
N LEU A 526 -19.90 -1.18 -8.30
CA LEU A 526 -18.80 -1.37 -9.24
C LEU A 526 -18.88 -0.35 -10.39
N PHE A 527 -17.76 0.30 -10.71
CA PHE A 527 -17.69 1.26 -11.81
C PHE A 527 -16.61 0.90 -12.82
N ASP A 528 -16.84 1.28 -14.08
CA ASP A 528 -15.94 0.96 -15.20
C ASP A 528 -14.71 1.87 -15.21
N VAL A 529 -13.60 1.32 -15.65
CA VAL A 529 -12.31 2.00 -15.84
C VAL A 529 -11.75 1.74 -17.24
N GLY A 530 -12.59 1.22 -18.15
CA GLY A 530 -12.32 1.14 -19.57
C GLY A 530 -12.24 2.52 -20.21
N PRO A 531 -12.04 2.63 -21.54
CA PRO A 531 -12.02 3.92 -22.21
C PRO A 531 -13.45 4.50 -22.28
N ASP A 532 -13.58 5.80 -22.01
CA ASP A 532 -14.84 6.54 -22.18
C ASP A 532 -14.60 7.85 -22.94
N GLY A 533 -15.12 7.96 -24.15
CA GLY A 533 -14.88 9.10 -25.02
C GLY A 533 -13.38 9.37 -25.24
N ASP A 534 -12.91 10.54 -24.81
CA ASP A 534 -11.51 10.94 -24.87
C ASP A 534 -10.69 10.49 -23.64
N LEU A 535 -11.34 9.88 -22.64
CA LEU A 535 -10.69 9.40 -21.42
C LEU A 535 -10.02 8.03 -21.65
N ALA A 536 -8.79 7.92 -21.21
CA ALA A 536 -8.01 6.69 -21.33
C ALA A 536 -8.46 5.61 -20.32
N ALA A 537 -8.39 4.35 -20.74
CA ALA A 537 -8.60 3.22 -19.84
C ALA A 537 -7.45 3.05 -18.85
N SER A 538 -7.77 2.53 -17.67
CA SER A 538 -6.74 2.01 -16.76
C SER A 538 -6.40 0.57 -17.12
N HIS A 539 -5.13 0.29 -17.39
CA HIS A 539 -4.66 -1.03 -17.86
C HIS A 539 -3.65 -1.67 -16.93
N SER A 540 -3.03 -0.91 -16.03
CA SER A 540 -2.00 -1.38 -15.12
C SER A 540 -2.48 -1.36 -13.68
N HIS A 541 -1.73 -2.04 -12.80
CA HIS A 541 -1.98 -1.97 -11.35
C HIS A 541 -1.56 -0.63 -10.73
N ASP A 542 -0.81 0.18 -11.45
CA ASP A 542 -0.24 1.41 -10.89
C ASP A 542 -1.30 2.49 -10.69
N SER A 543 -1.13 3.31 -9.65
CA SER A 543 -2.03 4.44 -9.39
C SER A 543 -1.83 5.56 -10.41
N ASN A 544 -0.57 5.90 -10.70
CA ASN A 544 -0.20 6.93 -11.67
C ASN A 544 1.10 6.51 -12.38
N PRO A 545 1.03 5.70 -13.45
CA PRO A 545 2.20 5.24 -14.19
C PRO A 545 2.72 6.31 -15.16
N GLY A 546 3.02 7.50 -14.66
CA GLY A 546 3.70 8.53 -15.43
C GLY A 546 5.22 8.42 -15.29
N THR A 547 5.96 9.04 -16.20
CA THR A 547 7.40 9.24 -16.10
C THR A 547 7.67 10.67 -15.64
N LEU A 548 8.44 10.82 -14.57
CA LEU A 548 8.90 12.15 -14.15
C LEU A 548 9.88 12.68 -15.18
N GLN A 549 9.57 13.84 -15.77
CA GLN A 549 10.41 14.52 -16.75
C GLN A 549 11.49 15.35 -16.06
N ASP A 550 12.56 15.70 -16.79
CA ASP A 550 13.68 16.50 -16.27
C ASP A 550 13.25 17.91 -15.79
N ASP A 551 12.13 18.42 -16.29
CA ASP A 551 11.54 19.70 -15.88
C ASP A 551 10.65 19.59 -14.63
N GLY A 552 10.53 18.40 -14.04
CA GLY A 552 9.70 18.12 -12.87
C GLY A 552 8.24 17.88 -13.18
N SER A 553 7.84 17.88 -14.45
CA SER A 553 6.49 17.47 -14.87
C SER A 553 6.36 15.95 -14.98
N TRP A 554 5.14 15.45 -14.90
CA TRP A 554 4.82 14.05 -15.14
C TRP A 554 4.25 13.87 -16.55
N ASP A 555 4.88 13.01 -17.34
CA ASP A 555 4.26 12.48 -18.55
C ASP A 555 3.40 11.27 -18.13
N SER A 556 2.10 11.51 -18.03
CA SER A 556 1.15 10.43 -17.72
C SER A 556 0.55 9.92 -19.02
N ALA A 557 0.80 8.67 -19.33
CA ALA A 557 0.19 8.00 -20.48
C ALA A 557 -1.31 7.68 -20.28
N GLY A 558 -1.89 8.01 -19.12
CA GLY A 558 -3.29 7.74 -18.81
C GLY A 558 -3.61 6.31 -18.40
N ASP A 559 -2.60 5.47 -18.13
CA ASP A 559 -2.78 4.03 -17.88
C ASP A 559 -3.09 3.67 -16.42
N GLY A 560 -2.82 4.58 -15.47
CA GLY A 560 -3.03 4.34 -14.05
C GLY A 560 -4.38 4.79 -13.54
N TYR A 561 -4.79 4.25 -12.40
CA TYR A 561 -6.09 4.56 -11.79
C TYR A 561 -6.25 6.03 -11.40
N LEU A 562 -5.17 6.73 -11.08
CA LEU A 562 -5.17 8.16 -10.72
C LEU A 562 -4.35 8.99 -11.72
N ALA A 563 -4.15 8.48 -12.93
CA ALA A 563 -3.45 9.20 -13.98
C ALA A 563 -4.31 10.31 -14.56
N PRO A 564 -3.77 11.53 -14.80
CA PRO A 564 -4.49 12.58 -15.48
C PRO A 564 -5.04 12.12 -16.84
N GLY A 565 -6.33 12.39 -17.11
CA GLY A 565 -7.01 11.97 -18.33
C GLY A 565 -7.49 10.52 -18.34
N SER A 566 -7.36 9.77 -17.25
CA SER A 566 -7.96 8.43 -17.14
C SER A 566 -9.45 8.51 -16.78
N HIS A 567 -10.25 7.58 -17.30
CA HIS A 567 -11.66 7.39 -16.92
C HIS A 567 -11.80 7.09 -15.41
N SER A 568 -10.86 6.34 -14.85
CA SER A 568 -10.85 6.04 -13.41
C SER A 568 -10.72 7.30 -12.55
N LEU A 569 -9.79 8.21 -12.86
CA LEU A 569 -9.64 9.45 -12.12
C LEU A 569 -10.87 10.35 -12.24
N ASP A 570 -11.47 10.42 -13.45
CA ASP A 570 -12.70 11.16 -13.69
C ASP A 570 -13.87 10.63 -12.85
N SER A 571 -14.05 9.31 -12.82
CA SER A 571 -15.04 8.62 -11.99
C SER A 571 -14.80 8.84 -10.49
N VAL A 572 -13.56 8.78 -10.02
CA VAL A 572 -13.21 9.09 -8.62
C VAL A 572 -13.57 10.53 -8.28
N ALA A 573 -13.34 11.49 -9.19
CA ALA A 573 -13.73 12.88 -8.98
C ALA A 573 -15.25 13.05 -8.89
N LEU A 574 -16.03 12.36 -9.73
CA LEU A 574 -17.51 12.33 -9.64
C LEU A 574 -17.97 11.75 -8.30
N ILE A 575 -17.45 10.60 -7.89
CA ILE A 575 -17.81 9.96 -6.63
C ILE A 575 -17.54 10.89 -5.46
N THR A 576 -16.33 11.45 -5.40
CA THR A 576 -15.88 12.25 -4.25
C THR A 576 -16.53 13.63 -4.17
N THR A 577 -17.16 14.12 -5.25
CA THR A 577 -18.00 15.33 -5.28
C THR A 577 -19.48 15.04 -5.12
N GLY A 578 -19.86 13.80 -4.76
CA GLY A 578 -21.27 13.42 -4.50
C GLY A 578 -22.08 13.08 -5.73
N ARG A 579 -21.45 12.91 -6.87
CA ARG A 579 -22.06 12.56 -8.17
C ARG A 579 -21.78 11.10 -8.56
N GLY A 580 -21.68 10.21 -7.55
CA GLY A 580 -21.41 8.80 -7.77
C GLY A 580 -22.51 8.03 -8.51
N ASP A 581 -23.68 8.59 -8.68
CA ASP A 581 -24.77 8.08 -9.53
C ASP A 581 -24.54 8.33 -11.03
N GLU A 582 -23.61 9.21 -11.39
CA GLU A 582 -23.27 9.54 -12.76
C GLU A 582 -22.14 8.67 -13.33
N VAL A 583 -21.44 7.88 -12.50
CA VAL A 583 -20.36 7.02 -12.98
C VAL A 583 -20.89 5.83 -13.78
N GLU A 584 -20.16 5.44 -14.82
CA GLU A 584 -20.50 4.26 -15.59
C GLU A 584 -20.35 2.99 -14.74
N ARG A 585 -21.43 2.24 -14.62
CA ARG A 585 -21.46 1.00 -13.83
C ARG A 585 -20.97 -0.18 -14.65
N THR A 586 -20.32 -1.13 -14.00
CA THR A 586 -19.91 -2.39 -14.62
C THR A 586 -20.37 -3.59 -13.80
N GLU A 587 -20.59 -4.73 -14.48
CA GLU A 587 -20.78 -6.03 -13.82
C GLU A 587 -19.44 -6.76 -13.62
N TYR A 588 -18.35 -6.19 -14.17
CA TYR A 588 -17.02 -6.76 -14.02
C TYR A 588 -16.51 -6.53 -12.60
N ASP A 589 -16.22 -7.62 -11.91
CA ASP A 589 -15.77 -7.61 -10.52
C ASP A 589 -14.28 -8.01 -10.35
N GLY A 590 -13.52 -8.03 -11.49
CA GLY A 590 -12.10 -8.34 -11.53
C GLY A 590 -11.75 -9.83 -11.60
#